data_191ff3cd74286a5676771a335d5898ee
#
_entry.id   191ff3cd74286a5676771a335d5898ee
#
_cell.length_a   1.000
_cell.length_b   1.000
_cell.length_c   1.000
_cell.angle_alpha   90.00
_cell.angle_beta   90.00
_cell.angle_gamma   90.00
#
_symmetry.space_group_name_H-M   'P 1'
#
loop_
_entity.id
_entity.type
_entity.pdbx_description
1 polymer ?
#
loop_
_entity_poly.entity_id
_entity_poly.type
_entity_poly.pdbx_seq_one_letter_code
_entity_poly.pdbx_strand_id
1 'polypeptide(L)'
;MKIAVIGPSNIERVAEAAGLSAALIRDKAAEAGRLLAAAGLELVVVPDQGVPVIAAQAYRNAGGKKISGLIPSSGCSAPGATSRVQRNSRLCDETHSDLSWLEQHARIVELADAMICVGLSCGTICEIAWTKWMKRIPVFVLKGLTSGIPPEIEAETDLRYVDSLDGVIAALERSR
;
A
#
# COMPACT_ATOMS: atom_id res chain seq x y z
N MET A 1 2.92 15.47 1.97
CA MET A 1 3.53 14.27 1.37
C MET A 1 2.49 13.16 1.41
N LYS A 2 2.30 12.46 0.30
CA LYS A 2 1.33 11.39 0.11
C LYS A 2 2.05 10.03 0.14
N ILE A 3 1.67 9.14 1.02
CA ILE A 3 2.31 7.84 1.21
C ILE A 3 1.31 6.73 0.87
N ALA A 4 1.65 5.88 -0.09
CA ALA A 4 0.84 4.71 -0.39
C ALA A 4 1.21 3.55 0.57
N VAL A 5 0.19 2.89 1.13
CA VAL A 5 0.38 1.62 1.84
C VAL A 5 -0.13 0.51 0.94
N ILE A 6 0.79 -0.33 0.50
CA ILE A 6 0.56 -1.44 -0.41
C ILE A 6 0.80 -2.80 0.27
N GLY A 7 0.09 -3.82 -0.19
CA GLY A 7 0.20 -5.16 0.38
C GLY A 7 -0.96 -6.06 -0.04
N PRO A 8 -0.98 -7.33 0.42
CA PRO A 8 -1.97 -8.30 0.00
C PRO A 8 -3.40 -7.93 0.41
N SER A 9 -4.34 -8.11 -0.52
CA SER A 9 -5.77 -8.10 -0.24
C SER A 9 -6.19 -9.37 0.51
N ASN A 10 -5.63 -10.53 0.18
CA ASN A 10 -5.87 -11.79 0.89
C ASN A 10 -4.63 -12.15 1.72
N ILE A 11 -4.59 -11.64 2.95
CA ILE A 11 -3.46 -11.79 3.86
C ILE A 11 -3.22 -13.26 4.22
N GLU A 12 -4.28 -14.03 4.51
CA GLU A 12 -4.17 -15.43 4.93
C GLU A 12 -3.50 -16.28 3.86
N ARG A 13 -4.01 -16.21 2.64
CA ARG A 13 -3.48 -16.97 1.51
C ARG A 13 -2.02 -16.68 1.23
N VAL A 14 -1.66 -15.40 1.30
CA VAL A 14 -0.28 -14.97 1.00
C VAL A 14 0.66 -15.35 2.13
N ALA A 15 0.23 -15.18 3.38
CA ALA A 15 1.01 -15.57 4.55
C ALA A 15 1.27 -17.08 4.58
N GLU A 16 0.25 -17.92 4.33
CA GLU A 16 0.38 -19.37 4.23
C GLU A 16 1.38 -19.77 3.13
N ALA A 17 1.23 -19.21 1.92
CA ALA A 17 2.10 -19.52 0.79
C ALA A 17 3.56 -19.14 1.02
N ALA A 18 3.82 -18.09 1.78
CA ALA A 18 5.16 -17.56 2.06
C ALA A 18 5.75 -18.03 3.41
N GLY A 19 5.02 -18.83 4.19
CA GLY A 19 5.44 -19.24 5.53
C GLY A 19 5.51 -18.08 6.53
N LEU A 20 4.65 -17.04 6.38
CA LEU A 20 4.64 -15.83 7.17
C LEU A 20 3.47 -15.82 8.17
N SER A 21 3.53 -14.95 9.17
CA SER A 21 2.43 -14.71 10.10
C SER A 21 1.41 -13.72 9.51
N ALA A 22 0.19 -14.19 9.27
CA ALA A 22 -0.92 -13.33 8.86
C ALA A 22 -1.25 -12.27 9.93
N ALA A 23 -1.15 -12.62 11.21
CA ALA A 23 -1.34 -11.68 12.32
C ALA A 23 -0.29 -10.56 12.28
N LEU A 24 0.97 -10.89 12.07
CA LEU A 24 2.05 -9.90 11.98
C LEU A 24 1.83 -8.93 10.80
N ILE A 25 1.39 -9.43 9.64
CA ILE A 25 1.07 -8.58 8.49
C ILE A 25 -0.06 -7.60 8.85
N ARG A 26 -1.12 -8.07 9.52
CA ARG A 26 -2.23 -7.19 9.96
C ARG A 26 -1.77 -6.14 10.96
N ASP A 27 -0.97 -6.55 11.95
CA ASP A 27 -0.47 -5.64 12.98
C ASP A 27 0.40 -4.53 12.36
N LYS A 28 1.29 -4.89 11.42
CA LYS A 28 2.12 -3.92 10.71
C LYS A 28 1.34 -3.04 9.76
N ALA A 29 0.28 -3.53 9.13
CA ALA A 29 -0.62 -2.70 8.35
C ALA A 29 -1.33 -1.63 9.22
N ALA A 30 -1.83 -2.03 10.38
CA ALA A 30 -2.45 -1.12 11.33
C ALA A 30 -1.43 -0.12 11.93
N GLU A 31 -0.22 -0.57 12.24
CA GLU A 31 0.88 0.28 12.72
C GLU A 31 1.24 1.34 11.68
N ALA A 32 1.37 0.97 10.39
CA ALA A 32 1.64 1.91 9.30
C ALA A 32 0.58 3.03 9.26
N GLY A 33 -0.70 2.67 9.32
CA GLY A 33 -1.78 3.66 9.36
C GLY A 33 -1.66 4.63 10.54
N ARG A 34 -1.42 4.11 11.76
CA ARG A 34 -1.27 4.96 12.96
C ARG A 34 -0.08 5.90 12.86
N LEU A 35 1.08 5.41 12.43
CA LEU A 35 2.30 6.22 12.33
C LEU A 35 2.18 7.31 11.26
N LEU A 36 1.58 7.01 10.11
CA LEU A 36 1.31 8.01 9.08
C LEU A 36 0.37 9.12 9.59
N ALA A 37 -0.66 8.76 10.35
CA ALA A 37 -1.55 9.74 10.97
C ALA A 37 -0.81 10.63 11.98
N ALA A 38 -0.01 10.04 12.87
CA ALA A 38 0.79 10.77 13.87
C ALA A 38 1.82 11.71 13.23
N ALA A 39 2.43 11.31 12.11
CA ALA A 39 3.37 12.13 11.35
C ALA A 39 2.69 13.20 10.48
N GLY A 40 1.36 13.27 10.44
CA GLY A 40 0.59 14.22 9.63
C GLY A 40 0.78 14.03 8.13
N LEU A 41 1.08 12.79 7.70
CA LEU A 41 1.23 12.41 6.30
C LEU A 41 -0.12 12.00 5.71
N GLU A 42 -0.35 12.25 4.42
CA GLU A 42 -1.56 11.80 3.73
C GLU A 42 -1.41 10.33 3.29
N LEU A 43 -2.49 9.57 3.41
CA LEU A 43 -2.52 8.15 3.03
C LEU A 43 -3.13 7.98 1.63
N VAL A 44 -2.50 7.14 0.79
CA VAL A 44 -3.04 6.70 -0.50
C VAL A 44 -3.28 5.19 -0.46
N VAL A 45 -4.46 4.74 -0.88
CA VAL A 45 -4.83 3.30 -0.88
C VAL A 45 -5.74 2.93 -2.04
N VAL A 46 -5.72 1.63 -2.41
CA VAL A 46 -6.82 0.98 -3.12
C VAL A 46 -7.64 0.23 -2.06
N PRO A 47 -8.80 0.73 -1.63
CA PRO A 47 -9.50 0.20 -0.44
C PRO A 47 -10.34 -1.05 -0.76
N ASP A 48 -9.71 -2.11 -1.34
CA ASP A 48 -10.39 -3.39 -1.62
C ASP A 48 -10.62 -4.17 -0.32
N GLN A 49 -9.57 -4.76 0.23
CA GLN A 49 -9.54 -5.49 1.51
C GLN A 49 -8.08 -5.70 1.96
N GLY A 50 -7.89 -6.38 3.09
CA GLY A 50 -6.54 -6.72 3.62
C GLY A 50 -5.74 -5.50 4.03
N VAL A 51 -4.47 -5.46 3.67
CA VAL A 51 -3.51 -4.44 4.12
C VAL A 51 -3.98 -3.01 3.89
N PRO A 52 -4.42 -2.59 2.69
CA PRO A 52 -4.82 -1.21 2.47
C PRO A 52 -6.02 -0.76 3.32
N VAL A 53 -6.99 -1.63 3.54
CA VAL A 53 -8.18 -1.32 4.36
C VAL A 53 -7.82 -1.25 5.83
N ILE A 54 -7.00 -2.18 6.33
CA ILE A 54 -6.54 -2.18 7.73
C ILE A 54 -5.76 -0.89 8.02
N ALA A 55 -4.84 -0.51 7.12
CA ALA A 55 -4.09 0.73 7.26
C ALA A 55 -5.00 1.96 7.25
N ALA A 56 -5.98 2.03 6.34
CA ALA A 56 -6.92 3.14 6.24
C ALA A 56 -7.79 3.28 7.50
N GLN A 57 -8.30 2.17 8.05
CA GLN A 57 -9.08 2.17 9.29
C GLN A 57 -8.23 2.63 10.49
N ALA A 58 -7.01 2.10 10.61
CA ALA A 58 -6.10 2.48 11.68
C ALA A 58 -5.67 3.96 11.59
N TYR A 59 -5.44 4.45 10.37
CA TYR A 59 -5.15 5.86 10.10
C TYR A 59 -6.30 6.78 10.55
N ARG A 60 -7.56 6.43 10.22
CA ARG A 60 -8.75 7.18 10.66
C ARG A 60 -8.89 7.17 12.17
N ASN A 61 -8.77 6.02 12.80
CA ASN A 61 -8.89 5.87 14.25
C ASN A 61 -7.82 6.66 15.01
N ALA A 62 -6.67 6.89 14.39
CA ALA A 62 -5.58 7.71 14.94
C ALA A 62 -5.68 9.21 14.60
N GLY A 63 -6.81 9.68 14.03
CA GLY A 63 -7.04 11.08 13.71
C GLY A 63 -6.34 11.57 12.44
N GLY A 64 -6.02 10.66 11.53
CA GLY A 64 -5.40 10.98 10.24
C GLY A 64 -6.30 11.89 9.39
N LYS A 65 -5.70 12.89 8.74
CA LYS A 65 -6.41 14.04 8.14
C LYS A 65 -6.96 13.76 6.75
N LYS A 66 -6.23 12.99 5.92
CA LYS A 66 -6.61 12.81 4.52
C LYS A 66 -6.23 11.44 3.98
N ILE A 67 -7.22 10.75 3.40
CA ILE A 67 -7.04 9.52 2.64
C ILE A 67 -7.50 9.77 1.20
N SER A 68 -6.59 9.53 0.24
CA SER A 68 -6.91 9.47 -1.19
C SER A 68 -7.10 8.00 -1.60
N GLY A 69 -8.30 7.67 -2.08
CA GLY A 69 -8.69 6.32 -2.49
C GLY A 69 -8.78 6.17 -4.00
N LEU A 70 -8.14 5.12 -4.55
CA LEU A 70 -8.39 4.70 -5.92
C LEU A 70 -9.54 3.69 -5.94
N ILE A 71 -10.57 4.01 -6.70
CA ILE A 71 -11.84 3.26 -6.76
C ILE A 71 -12.07 2.71 -8.17
N PRO A 72 -11.31 1.70 -8.60
CA PRO A 72 -11.45 1.16 -9.94
C PRO A 72 -12.85 0.58 -10.17
N SER A 73 -13.43 0.87 -11.33
CA SER A 73 -14.81 0.56 -11.67
C SER A 73 -14.96 -0.62 -12.65
N SER A 74 -13.89 -1.01 -13.35
CA SER A 74 -13.93 -2.01 -14.43
C SER A 74 -12.65 -2.83 -14.54
N GLY A 75 -12.70 -3.94 -15.29
CA GLY A 75 -11.50 -4.72 -15.64
C GLY A 75 -11.00 -5.70 -14.59
N CYS A 76 -11.77 -6.00 -13.53
CA CYS A 76 -11.40 -6.99 -12.53
C CYS A 76 -12.14 -8.31 -12.71
N SER A 77 -11.41 -9.41 -12.75
CA SER A 77 -11.95 -10.77 -12.74
C SER A 77 -12.20 -11.32 -11.32
N ALA A 78 -11.68 -10.67 -10.27
CA ALA A 78 -11.87 -11.12 -8.89
C ALA A 78 -13.29 -10.84 -8.40
N PRO A 79 -14.06 -11.88 -7.99
CA PRO A 79 -15.45 -11.69 -7.59
C PRO A 79 -15.60 -10.66 -6.46
N GLY A 80 -16.52 -9.71 -6.64
CA GLY A 80 -16.87 -8.72 -5.65
C GLY A 80 -15.83 -7.62 -5.37
N ALA A 81 -14.69 -7.59 -6.06
CA ALA A 81 -13.65 -6.59 -5.83
C ALA A 81 -14.16 -5.16 -6.07
N THR A 82 -14.80 -4.91 -7.20
CA THR A 82 -15.39 -3.59 -7.50
C THR A 82 -16.41 -3.15 -6.44
N SER A 83 -17.27 -4.04 -5.99
CA SER A 83 -18.26 -3.72 -4.94
C SER A 83 -17.58 -3.45 -3.58
N ARG A 84 -16.46 -4.11 -3.28
CA ARG A 84 -15.71 -3.85 -2.03
C ARG A 84 -15.05 -2.48 -2.05
N VAL A 85 -14.32 -2.12 -3.11
CA VAL A 85 -13.71 -0.78 -3.20
C VAL A 85 -14.73 0.33 -3.16
N GLN A 86 -15.87 0.17 -3.83
CA GLN A 86 -16.99 1.13 -3.78
C GLN A 86 -17.53 1.28 -2.36
N ARG A 87 -17.80 0.18 -1.65
CA ARG A 87 -18.26 0.22 -0.26
C ARG A 87 -17.25 0.87 0.68
N ASN A 88 -15.97 0.56 0.50
CA ASN A 88 -14.90 1.04 1.35
C ASN A 88 -14.44 2.46 0.96
N SER A 89 -14.93 3.04 -0.15
CA SER A 89 -14.66 4.43 -0.54
C SER A 89 -15.05 5.44 0.55
N ARG A 90 -16.00 5.08 1.40
CA ARG A 90 -16.40 5.88 2.60
C ARG A 90 -15.25 6.15 3.59
N LEU A 91 -14.16 5.38 3.52
CA LEU A 91 -12.94 5.63 4.31
C LEU A 91 -12.10 6.78 3.73
N CYS A 92 -12.35 7.19 2.48
CA CYS A 92 -11.54 8.15 1.75
C CYS A 92 -12.18 9.55 1.78
N ASP A 93 -11.36 10.58 1.85
CA ASP A 93 -11.80 11.99 1.72
C ASP A 93 -11.83 12.42 0.27
N GLU A 94 -10.93 11.85 -0.53
CA GLU A 94 -10.82 12.09 -1.96
C GLU A 94 -10.82 10.74 -2.68
N THR A 95 -11.56 10.63 -3.77
CA THR A 95 -11.67 9.41 -4.57
C THR A 95 -11.32 9.66 -6.02
N HIS A 96 -10.56 8.72 -6.61
CA HIS A 96 -10.25 8.67 -8.03
C HIS A 96 -10.94 7.44 -8.61
N SER A 97 -12.01 7.63 -9.39
CA SER A 97 -12.89 6.55 -9.87
C SER A 97 -12.94 6.38 -11.39
N ASP A 98 -12.33 7.27 -12.14
CA ASP A 98 -12.25 7.25 -13.61
C ASP A 98 -11.11 6.35 -14.12
N LEU A 99 -11.00 5.14 -13.55
CA LEU A 99 -9.92 4.18 -13.84
C LEU A 99 -10.40 2.75 -13.78
N SER A 100 -9.71 1.88 -14.49
CA SER A 100 -9.84 0.43 -14.43
C SER A 100 -8.94 -0.18 -13.35
N TRP A 101 -9.14 -1.47 -13.05
CA TRP A 101 -8.24 -2.25 -12.19
C TRP A 101 -6.83 -2.39 -12.76
N LEU A 102 -6.65 -2.25 -14.07
CA LEU A 102 -5.34 -2.25 -14.68
C LEU A 102 -4.62 -0.91 -14.44
N GLU A 103 -5.32 0.20 -14.60
CA GLU A 103 -4.76 1.55 -14.47
C GLU A 103 -4.45 1.94 -13.02
N GLN A 104 -5.15 1.34 -12.04
CA GLN A 104 -4.94 1.68 -10.63
C GLN A 104 -3.49 1.45 -10.16
N HIS A 105 -2.77 0.45 -10.72
CA HIS A 105 -1.38 0.18 -10.37
C HIS A 105 -0.42 1.31 -10.80
N ALA A 106 -0.67 1.93 -11.94
CA ALA A 106 0.08 3.10 -12.38
C ALA A 106 -0.34 4.36 -11.60
N ARG A 107 -1.66 4.52 -11.41
CA ARG A 107 -2.22 5.72 -10.76
C ARG A 107 -1.77 5.85 -9.29
N ILE A 108 -1.61 4.74 -8.55
CA ILE A 108 -1.12 4.81 -7.17
C ILE A 108 0.31 5.37 -7.12
N VAL A 109 1.16 5.03 -8.10
CA VAL A 109 2.52 5.55 -8.22
C VAL A 109 2.52 7.05 -8.55
N GLU A 110 1.65 7.50 -9.44
CA GLU A 110 1.52 8.93 -9.77
C GLU A 110 1.15 9.77 -8.55
N LEU A 111 0.22 9.28 -7.73
CA LEU A 111 -0.30 10.01 -6.57
C LEU A 111 0.65 10.02 -5.39
N ALA A 112 1.45 8.97 -5.21
CA ALA A 112 2.31 8.81 -4.05
C ALA A 112 3.66 9.52 -4.20
N ASP A 113 4.23 9.95 -3.08
CA ASP A 113 5.61 10.44 -2.98
C ASP A 113 6.55 9.34 -2.49
N ALA A 114 6.01 8.31 -1.82
CA ALA A 114 6.69 7.09 -1.40
C ALA A 114 5.67 5.98 -1.15
N MET A 115 6.14 4.73 -1.08
CA MET A 115 5.31 3.57 -0.74
C MET A 115 5.84 2.83 0.48
N ILE A 116 4.95 2.25 1.26
CA ILE A 116 5.24 1.29 2.34
C ILE A 116 4.65 -0.05 1.92
N CYS A 117 5.51 -1.04 1.72
CA CYS A 117 5.13 -2.41 1.34
C CYS A 117 5.04 -3.29 2.61
N VAL A 118 3.82 -3.72 2.93
CA VAL A 118 3.50 -4.59 4.07
C VAL A 118 3.05 -5.96 3.54
N GLY A 119 4.02 -6.78 3.14
CA GLY A 119 3.78 -8.06 2.48
C GLY A 119 3.61 -7.98 0.97
N LEU A 120 3.89 -9.09 0.28
CA LEU A 120 3.84 -9.17 -1.17
C LEU A 120 2.57 -9.88 -1.67
N SER A 121 2.13 -9.48 -2.84
CA SER A 121 1.12 -10.16 -3.67
C SER A 121 1.38 -9.83 -5.14
N CYS A 122 0.65 -10.45 -6.06
CA CYS A 122 0.76 -10.10 -7.47
C CYS A 122 0.50 -8.61 -7.73
N GLY A 123 -0.55 -8.04 -7.11
CA GLY A 123 -0.84 -6.61 -7.21
C GLY A 123 0.29 -5.73 -6.68
N THR A 124 0.84 -6.09 -5.52
CA THR A 124 1.96 -5.37 -4.90
C THR A 124 3.21 -5.35 -5.77
N ILE A 125 3.54 -6.48 -6.41
CA ILE A 125 4.66 -6.54 -7.37
C ILE A 125 4.39 -5.63 -8.57
N CYS A 126 3.15 -5.59 -9.09
CA CYS A 126 2.79 -4.67 -10.17
C CYS A 126 2.98 -3.21 -9.75
N GLU A 127 2.51 -2.82 -8.55
CA GLU A 127 2.66 -1.46 -8.02
C GLU A 127 4.14 -1.07 -7.90
N ILE A 128 4.98 -1.97 -7.36
CA ILE A 128 6.43 -1.76 -7.28
C ILE A 128 7.04 -1.60 -8.69
N ALA A 129 6.72 -2.49 -9.61
CA ALA A 129 7.27 -2.46 -10.97
C ALA A 129 6.89 -1.17 -11.73
N TRP A 130 5.69 -0.64 -11.53
CA TRP A 130 5.27 0.62 -12.14
C TRP A 130 6.10 1.84 -11.70
N THR A 131 6.79 1.78 -10.55
CA THR A 131 7.69 2.87 -10.12
C THR A 131 8.83 3.12 -11.09
N LYS A 132 9.28 2.08 -11.82
CA LYS A 132 10.28 2.22 -12.89
C LYS A 132 9.80 3.15 -14.03
N TRP A 133 8.53 2.99 -14.42
CA TRP A 133 8.01 3.59 -15.66
C TRP A 133 7.31 4.93 -15.47
N MET A 134 6.75 5.16 -14.28
CA MET A 134 5.96 6.36 -13.99
C MET A 134 6.79 7.41 -13.24
N LYS A 135 7.03 7.17 -11.98
CA LYS A 135 7.71 8.10 -11.08
C LYS A 135 8.57 7.27 -10.13
N ARG A 136 9.87 7.39 -10.25
CA ARG A 136 10.81 6.63 -9.42
C ARG A 136 10.77 7.13 -7.98
N ILE A 137 9.82 6.61 -7.22
CA ILE A 137 9.63 6.90 -5.80
C ILE A 137 10.22 5.79 -4.94
N PRO A 138 10.67 6.09 -3.70
CA PRO A 138 11.15 5.06 -2.79
C PRO A 138 10.01 4.14 -2.35
N VAL A 139 10.29 2.83 -2.34
CA VAL A 139 9.41 1.79 -1.80
C VAL A 139 10.08 1.17 -0.59
N PHE A 140 9.56 1.43 0.60
CA PHE A 140 10.05 0.87 1.85
C PHE A 140 9.45 -0.52 2.07
N VAL A 141 10.28 -1.54 2.05
CA VAL A 141 9.87 -2.95 2.20
C VAL A 141 10.19 -3.40 3.63
N LEU A 142 9.17 -3.78 4.39
CA LEU A 142 9.35 -4.32 5.74
C LEU A 142 9.96 -5.73 5.67
N LYS A 143 11.16 -5.87 6.21
CA LYS A 143 11.84 -7.16 6.32
C LYS A 143 11.00 -8.15 7.15
N GLY A 144 11.08 -9.43 6.82
CA GLY A 144 10.33 -10.49 7.50
C GLY A 144 8.84 -10.56 7.16
N LEU A 145 8.33 -9.68 6.28
CA LEU A 145 6.96 -9.73 5.76
C LEU A 145 6.89 -10.11 4.28
N THR A 146 8.02 -10.47 3.69
CA THR A 146 8.13 -10.89 2.29
C THR A 146 9.05 -12.10 2.19
N SER A 147 8.80 -12.97 1.23
CA SER A 147 9.71 -14.07 0.88
C SER A 147 10.92 -13.61 0.04
N GLY A 148 10.91 -12.36 -0.41
CA GLY A 148 11.91 -11.73 -1.27
C GLY A 148 11.31 -11.13 -2.53
N ILE A 149 11.95 -10.12 -3.06
CA ILE A 149 11.63 -9.53 -4.36
C ILE A 149 12.73 -9.99 -5.33
N PRO A 150 12.41 -10.38 -6.58
CA PRO A 150 13.41 -10.77 -7.55
C PRO A 150 14.47 -9.67 -7.76
N PRO A 151 15.79 -10.03 -7.82
CA PRO A 151 16.86 -9.04 -7.93
C PRO A 151 16.77 -8.19 -9.20
N GLU A 152 16.13 -8.70 -10.25
CA GLU A 152 15.88 -7.94 -11.47
C GLU A 152 14.94 -6.75 -11.23
N ILE A 153 13.92 -6.92 -10.37
CA ILE A 153 13.00 -5.83 -9.98
C ILE A 153 13.73 -4.85 -9.05
N GLU A 154 14.52 -5.36 -8.12
CA GLU A 154 15.34 -4.51 -7.23
C GLU A 154 16.30 -3.61 -8.01
N ALA A 155 16.96 -4.14 -9.05
CA ALA A 155 17.89 -3.39 -9.87
C ALA A 155 17.23 -2.21 -10.64
N GLU A 156 15.95 -2.30 -10.92
CA GLU A 156 15.21 -1.32 -11.73
C GLU A 156 14.37 -0.32 -10.92
N THR A 157 14.23 -0.54 -9.60
CA THR A 157 13.37 0.27 -8.72
C THR A 157 14.17 0.86 -7.54
N ASP A 158 13.59 1.75 -6.75
CA ASP A 158 14.20 2.29 -5.51
C ASP A 158 13.62 1.56 -4.29
N LEU A 159 14.01 0.27 -4.13
CA LEU A 159 13.61 -0.51 -2.96
C LEU A 159 14.54 -0.23 -1.78
N ARG A 160 13.93 0.00 -0.63
CA ARG A 160 14.62 0.25 0.65
C ARG A 160 14.10 -0.71 1.71
N TYR A 161 14.88 -1.72 2.04
CA TYR A 161 14.55 -2.68 3.09
C TYR A 161 14.72 -2.07 4.47
N VAL A 162 13.68 -2.14 5.29
CA VAL A 162 13.65 -1.57 6.65
C VAL A 162 13.24 -2.61 7.68
N ASP A 163 13.76 -2.47 8.89
CA ASP A 163 13.45 -3.37 10.00
C ASP A 163 12.20 -2.92 10.78
N SER A 164 11.84 -1.63 10.72
CA SER A 164 10.70 -1.06 11.43
C SER A 164 10.05 0.10 10.67
N LEU A 165 8.80 0.37 11.00
CA LEU A 165 8.05 1.50 10.45
C LEU A 165 8.54 2.85 10.99
N ASP A 166 9.08 2.92 12.20
CA ASP A 166 9.70 4.14 12.72
C ASP A 166 10.89 4.57 11.87
N GLY A 167 11.67 3.60 11.37
CA GLY A 167 12.75 3.85 10.41
C GLY A 167 12.25 4.47 9.11
N VAL A 168 11.06 4.07 8.64
CA VAL A 168 10.41 4.65 7.45
C VAL A 168 10.04 6.11 7.71
N ILE A 169 9.34 6.39 8.83
CA ILE A 169 8.92 7.76 9.18
C ILE A 169 10.13 8.69 9.27
N ALA A 170 11.19 8.26 9.97
CA ALA A 170 12.42 9.03 10.06
C ALA A 170 13.09 9.29 8.70
N ALA A 171 13.01 8.34 7.76
CA ALA A 171 13.53 8.53 6.40
C ALA A 171 12.69 9.52 5.60
N LEU A 172 11.35 9.46 5.72
CA LEU A 172 10.43 10.37 5.03
C LEU A 172 10.57 11.81 5.55
N GLU A 173 10.78 12.01 6.84
CA GLU A 173 10.98 13.34 7.44
C GLU A 173 12.28 14.00 6.96
N ARG A 174 13.36 13.23 6.77
CA ARG A 174 14.61 13.75 6.21
C ARG A 174 14.53 14.14 4.73
N SER A 175 13.50 13.69 4.04
CA SER A 175 13.29 13.96 2.61
C SER A 175 12.37 15.17 2.36
N ARG A 176 11.89 15.81 3.43
CA ARG A 176 11.09 17.06 3.40
C ARG A 176 12.01 18.29 3.39
#